data_3d05a7cf2906575e0b702499feb90da0
#
_entry.id   3d05a7cf2906575e0b702499feb90da0
#
_cell.length_a   1.000
_cell.length_b   1.000
_cell.length_c   1.000
_cell.angle_alpha   90.00
_cell.angle_beta   90.00
_cell.angle_gamma   90.00
#
_symmetry.space_group_name_H-M   'P 1'
#
loop_
_entity.id
_entity.type
_entity.pdbx_description
1 polymer ?
#
loop_
_entity_poly.entity_id
_entity_poly.type
_entity_poly.pdbx_seq_one_letter_code
_entity_poly.pdbx_strand_id
1 'polypeptide(L)'
;MRLPNATVTFTTRQGGVSEGPYESLNLGALTEDVLERVVENRHRAAQRAGVQPERMAMGYQVHGTDLREWTEPPLDRAYAEPGGKELDRVDGHLTRVPGVGLLVLVADCYPVALSDGEQAAMLHCGWRPLAAGMIEKALARFSSPPAAAVGPGIGGCCYEVGDEVLERFGDVDGAASGRMLDLRTVIASKLAAGGVEDVEHVDRCTSCEPELYFSHRRDGGVTGRQAGIIVRDGH
;
A
#
# COMPACT_ATOMS: atom_id res chain seq x y z
N MET A 1 0.70 -12.60 -5.60
CA MET A 1 0.77 -12.21 -7.01
C MET A 1 2.24 -12.19 -7.43
N ARG A 2 2.55 -12.29 -8.71
CA ARG A 2 3.92 -12.27 -9.23
C ARG A 2 4.08 -11.16 -10.24
N LEU A 3 5.08 -10.32 -10.04
CA LEU A 3 5.59 -9.36 -11.02
C LEU A 3 6.99 -9.79 -11.48
N PRO A 4 7.57 -9.18 -12.52
CA PRO A 4 8.94 -9.50 -12.94
C PRO A 4 9.92 -9.46 -11.77
N ASN A 5 10.57 -10.59 -11.46
CA ASN A 5 11.51 -10.79 -10.36
C ASN A 5 11.06 -10.24 -8.99
N ALA A 6 9.74 -10.29 -8.72
CA ALA A 6 9.19 -9.82 -7.45
C ALA A 6 7.92 -10.57 -7.04
N THR A 7 7.80 -10.80 -5.73
CA THR A 7 6.60 -11.37 -5.10
C THR A 7 5.80 -10.28 -4.42
N VAL A 8 4.49 -10.19 -4.73
CA VAL A 8 3.57 -9.22 -4.13
C VAL A 8 2.57 -9.92 -3.21
N THR A 9 2.40 -9.39 -2.02
CA THR A 9 1.43 -9.85 -1.02
C THR A 9 0.57 -8.69 -0.58
N PHE A 10 -0.75 -8.81 -0.73
CA PHE A 10 -1.72 -7.93 -0.09
C PHE A 10 -2.32 -8.69 1.09
N THR A 11 -2.11 -8.19 2.31
CA THR A 11 -2.64 -8.86 3.49
C THR A 11 -4.13 -8.57 3.67
N THR A 12 -4.82 -9.47 4.36
CA THR A 12 -6.17 -9.23 4.87
C THR A 12 -6.12 -8.96 6.37
N ARG A 13 -7.27 -8.68 6.99
CA ARG A 13 -7.35 -8.58 8.46
C ARG A 13 -7.28 -9.92 9.17
N GLN A 14 -7.25 -11.05 8.43
CA GLN A 14 -7.36 -12.39 9.02
C GLN A 14 -6.01 -13.00 9.40
N GLY A 15 -6.03 -13.79 10.48
CA GLY A 15 -4.92 -14.65 10.91
C GLY A 15 -3.88 -13.96 11.81
N GLY A 16 -4.29 -12.92 12.50
CA GLY A 16 -3.53 -12.26 13.55
C GLY A 16 -4.00 -12.62 14.96
N VAL A 17 -3.58 -11.77 15.92
CA VAL A 17 -3.84 -11.93 17.36
C VAL A 17 -4.49 -10.70 18.01
N SER A 18 -4.72 -9.64 17.26
CA SER A 18 -5.42 -8.45 17.73
C SER A 18 -6.91 -8.73 17.95
N GLU A 19 -7.54 -7.95 18.81
CA GLU A 19 -8.94 -8.12 19.23
C GLU A 19 -9.75 -6.84 18.99
N GLY A 20 -11.08 -6.96 19.14
CA GLY A 20 -12.01 -5.83 19.02
C GLY A 20 -11.95 -5.18 17.62
N PRO A 21 -11.87 -3.84 17.52
CA PRO A 21 -11.85 -3.15 16.23
C PRO A 21 -10.62 -3.47 15.38
N TYR A 22 -9.59 -4.07 15.98
CA TYR A 22 -8.31 -4.45 15.36
C TYR A 22 -8.22 -5.93 14.96
N GLU A 23 -9.29 -6.70 15.19
CA GLU A 23 -9.34 -8.14 14.90
C GLU A 23 -9.14 -8.39 13.39
N SER A 24 -8.14 -9.19 13.03
CA SER A 24 -7.16 -9.85 13.88
C SER A 24 -5.71 -9.49 13.48
N LEU A 25 -5.38 -9.28 12.19
CA LEU A 25 -4.03 -9.05 11.68
C LEU A 25 -3.77 -7.54 11.50
N ASN A 26 -3.92 -6.77 12.57
CA ASN A 26 -3.56 -5.36 12.56
C ASN A 26 -2.04 -5.18 12.54
N LEU A 27 -1.53 -4.40 11.56
CA LEU A 27 -0.10 -4.12 11.37
C LEU A 27 0.27 -2.68 11.77
N GLY A 28 -0.73 -1.88 12.15
CA GLY A 28 -0.58 -0.45 12.45
C GLY A 28 -0.17 -0.20 13.91
N ALA A 29 1.09 0.14 14.16
CA ALA A 29 1.58 0.45 15.52
C ALA A 29 1.12 1.83 16.06
N LEU A 30 0.50 2.65 15.24
CA LEU A 30 -0.06 3.95 15.63
C LEU A 30 -1.58 3.89 15.85
N THR A 31 -2.15 2.70 15.93
CA THR A 31 -3.52 2.46 16.38
C THR A 31 -3.53 2.32 17.91
N GLU A 32 -4.70 2.33 18.54
CA GLU A 32 -4.85 2.09 19.99
C GLU A 32 -4.85 0.59 20.34
N ASP A 33 -4.29 -0.25 19.48
CA ASP A 33 -4.12 -1.68 19.72
C ASP A 33 -2.93 -1.95 20.66
N VAL A 34 -2.93 -3.13 21.26
CA VAL A 34 -1.82 -3.61 22.10
C VAL A 34 -0.57 -3.82 21.22
N LEU A 35 0.52 -3.12 21.54
CA LEU A 35 1.73 -3.09 20.70
C LEU A 35 2.34 -4.47 20.49
N GLU A 36 2.34 -5.32 21.52
CA GLU A 36 2.86 -6.69 21.47
C GLU A 36 2.07 -7.55 20.45
N ARG A 37 0.76 -7.32 20.33
CA ARG A 37 -0.07 -7.98 19.32
C ARG A 37 0.28 -7.51 17.90
N VAL A 38 0.53 -6.21 17.74
CA VAL A 38 0.96 -5.65 16.46
C VAL A 38 2.32 -6.21 16.04
N VAL A 39 3.26 -6.37 16.98
CA VAL A 39 4.58 -6.99 16.72
C VAL A 39 4.39 -8.43 16.24
N GLU A 40 3.60 -9.24 16.94
CA GLU A 40 3.31 -10.63 16.53
C GLU A 40 2.64 -10.67 15.15
N ASN A 41 1.67 -9.78 14.87
CA ASN A 41 1.02 -9.70 13.58
C ASN A 41 2.00 -9.34 12.45
N ARG A 42 2.93 -8.43 12.71
CA ARG A 42 4.00 -8.05 11.76
C ARG A 42 4.91 -9.23 11.45
N HIS A 43 5.29 -10.03 12.45
CA HIS A 43 6.05 -11.26 12.25
C HIS A 43 5.31 -12.24 11.34
N ARG A 44 4.01 -12.46 11.58
CA ARG A 44 3.17 -13.34 10.74
C ARG A 44 3.05 -12.82 9.31
N ALA A 45 2.85 -11.53 9.14
CA ALA A 45 2.73 -10.93 7.80
C ALA A 45 4.05 -11.03 7.02
N ALA A 46 5.18 -10.77 7.65
CA ALA A 46 6.51 -10.92 7.05
C ALA A 46 6.79 -12.38 6.64
N GLN A 47 6.48 -13.34 7.52
CA GLN A 47 6.62 -14.77 7.22
C GLN A 47 5.78 -15.18 6.00
N ARG A 48 4.53 -14.71 5.90
CA ARG A 48 3.65 -14.99 4.74
C ARG A 48 4.17 -14.36 3.45
N ALA A 49 4.82 -13.20 3.56
CA ALA A 49 5.45 -12.53 2.42
C ALA A 49 6.83 -13.12 2.04
N GLY A 50 7.34 -14.08 2.81
CA GLY A 50 8.63 -14.72 2.56
C GLY A 50 9.84 -13.82 2.85
N VAL A 51 9.70 -12.87 3.78
CA VAL A 51 10.76 -11.91 4.15
C VAL A 51 10.93 -11.88 5.67
N GLN A 52 12.17 -11.65 6.12
CA GLN A 52 12.43 -11.46 7.55
C GLN A 52 11.94 -10.08 8.01
N PRO A 53 11.33 -9.95 9.20
CA PRO A 53 10.83 -8.67 9.72
C PRO A 53 11.89 -7.56 9.72
N GLU A 54 13.15 -7.88 9.98
CA GLU A 54 14.29 -6.96 10.01
C GLU A 54 14.67 -6.42 8.63
N ARG A 55 14.18 -7.05 7.55
CA ARG A 55 14.42 -6.63 6.16
C ARG A 55 13.22 -5.91 5.54
N MET A 56 12.20 -5.60 6.35
CA MET A 56 11.02 -4.86 5.92
C MET A 56 11.26 -3.36 6.03
N ALA A 57 11.22 -2.69 4.88
CA ALA A 57 11.33 -1.26 4.74
C ALA A 57 9.96 -0.59 4.87
N MET A 58 9.85 0.41 5.71
CA MET A 58 8.64 1.21 5.89
C MET A 58 8.97 2.68 6.20
N GLY A 59 7.97 3.55 6.11
CA GLY A 59 8.05 4.95 6.47
C GLY A 59 6.85 5.41 7.28
N TYR A 60 6.87 6.66 7.71
CA TYR A 60 5.71 7.34 8.29
C TYR A 60 4.88 7.96 7.16
N GLN A 61 3.77 7.32 6.82
CA GLN A 61 2.88 7.76 5.73
C GLN A 61 2.14 9.04 6.10
N VAL A 62 2.22 10.03 5.23
CA VAL A 62 1.63 11.37 5.43
C VAL A 62 0.67 11.76 4.30
N HIS A 63 0.33 10.82 3.42
CA HIS A 63 -0.44 11.04 2.20
C HIS A 63 0.23 12.06 1.25
N GLY A 64 1.57 12.04 1.21
CA GLY A 64 2.40 12.81 0.31
C GLY A 64 2.80 12.03 -0.95
N THR A 65 3.85 12.49 -1.62
CA THR A 65 4.43 11.83 -2.80
C THR A 65 5.92 11.55 -2.67
N ASP A 66 6.48 11.69 -1.46
CA ASP A 66 7.89 11.44 -1.27
C ASP A 66 8.18 9.95 -1.31
N LEU A 67 9.27 9.61 -2.01
CA LEU A 67 9.72 8.27 -2.27
C LEU A 67 11.10 8.07 -1.62
N ARG A 68 11.27 6.96 -0.89
CA ARG A 68 12.57 6.54 -0.37
C ARG A 68 13.12 5.37 -1.19
N GLU A 69 14.35 5.49 -1.66
CA GLU A 69 15.08 4.39 -2.27
C GLU A 69 15.95 3.70 -1.21
N TRP A 70 15.81 2.38 -1.13
CA TRP A 70 16.56 1.53 -0.23
C TRP A 70 17.67 0.84 -1.02
N THR A 71 18.91 1.26 -0.80
CA THR A 71 20.13 0.71 -1.43
C THR A 71 20.76 -0.40 -0.62
N GLU A 72 20.25 -0.64 0.58
CA GLU A 72 20.62 -1.71 1.50
C GLU A 72 19.41 -2.09 2.36
N PRO A 73 19.39 -3.25 3.04
CA PRO A 73 18.33 -3.58 3.97
C PRO A 73 18.20 -2.53 5.08
N PRO A 74 16.97 -2.26 5.58
CA PRO A 74 16.79 -1.28 6.65
C PRO A 74 17.57 -1.69 7.92
N LEU A 75 18.37 -0.77 8.45
CA LEU A 75 19.13 -0.99 9.69
C LEU A 75 18.34 -0.57 10.94
N ASP A 76 17.27 0.19 10.74
CA ASP A 76 16.47 0.75 11.83
C ASP A 76 15.54 -0.26 12.50
N ARG A 77 15.28 -1.39 11.86
CA ARG A 77 14.36 -2.44 12.33
C ARG A 77 12.96 -1.94 12.70
N ALA A 78 12.55 -0.80 12.15
CA ALA A 78 11.33 -0.09 12.55
C ALA A 78 10.04 -0.91 12.35
N TYR A 79 10.06 -1.85 11.41
CA TYR A 79 8.96 -2.80 11.22
C TYR A 79 8.91 -3.85 12.33
N ALA A 80 10.05 -4.46 12.65
CA ALA A 80 10.16 -5.51 13.66
C ALA A 80 10.02 -4.96 15.10
N GLU A 81 10.53 -3.75 15.33
CA GLU A 81 10.59 -3.09 16.64
C GLU A 81 9.93 -1.70 16.58
N PRO A 82 8.59 -1.61 16.49
CA PRO A 82 7.90 -0.34 16.40
C PRO A 82 8.04 0.51 17.67
N GLY A 83 8.09 1.83 17.49
CA GLY A 83 8.15 2.79 18.60
C GLY A 83 9.55 3.27 18.98
N GLY A 84 10.62 2.73 18.39
CA GLY A 84 12.00 3.01 18.77
C GLY A 84 12.68 4.17 18.03
N LYS A 85 12.18 4.57 16.84
CA LYS A 85 12.86 5.55 15.98
C LYS A 85 11.89 6.43 15.19
N GLU A 86 12.34 7.64 14.90
CA GLU A 86 11.66 8.51 13.94
C GLU A 86 11.81 7.92 12.51
N LEU A 87 10.68 7.76 11.83
CA LEU A 87 10.63 7.27 10.46
C LEU A 87 10.62 8.44 9.48
N ASP A 88 11.25 8.26 8.33
CA ASP A 88 11.13 9.20 7.22
C ASP A 88 9.66 9.34 6.80
N ARG A 89 9.25 10.56 6.53
CA ARG A 89 7.88 10.91 6.10
C ARG A 89 7.75 10.67 4.61
N VAL A 90 7.43 9.41 4.24
CA VAL A 90 7.34 8.95 2.85
C VAL A 90 6.12 8.06 2.65
N ASP A 91 5.55 8.13 1.47
CA ASP A 91 4.37 7.36 1.06
C ASP A 91 4.68 6.34 -0.06
N GLY A 92 5.95 6.20 -0.42
CA GLY A 92 6.40 5.19 -1.36
C GLY A 92 7.84 4.79 -1.14
N HIS A 93 8.14 3.55 -1.55
CA HIS A 93 9.45 2.92 -1.37
C HIS A 93 9.89 2.28 -2.67
N LEU A 94 11.21 2.33 -2.94
CA LEU A 94 11.84 1.66 -4.07
C LEU A 94 13.05 0.87 -3.59
N THR A 95 13.40 -0.21 -4.29
CA THR A 95 14.66 -0.93 -4.07
C THR A 95 15.08 -1.72 -5.29
N ARG A 96 16.42 -1.88 -5.44
CA ARG A 96 17.06 -2.84 -6.33
C ARG A 96 17.68 -4.01 -5.55
N VAL A 97 17.61 -3.95 -4.22
CA VAL A 97 18.25 -4.93 -3.33
C VAL A 97 17.37 -6.18 -3.17
N PRO A 98 17.87 -7.37 -3.53
CA PRO A 98 17.12 -8.61 -3.35
C PRO A 98 16.80 -8.92 -1.89
N GLY A 99 15.63 -9.48 -1.64
CA GLY A 99 15.17 -9.90 -0.32
C GLY A 99 14.87 -8.75 0.64
N VAL A 100 14.82 -7.51 0.16
CA VAL A 100 14.22 -6.38 0.89
C VAL A 100 12.73 -6.36 0.62
N GLY A 101 11.91 -6.33 1.66
CA GLY A 101 10.47 -6.15 1.57
C GLY A 101 10.10 -4.66 1.69
N LEU A 102 9.42 -4.12 0.71
CA LEU A 102 8.85 -2.77 0.76
C LEU A 102 7.40 -2.85 1.21
N LEU A 103 7.00 -2.02 2.17
CA LEU A 103 5.66 -2.10 2.76
C LEU A 103 5.00 -0.73 2.83
N VAL A 104 3.69 -0.71 2.53
CA VAL A 104 2.78 0.38 2.91
C VAL A 104 1.61 -0.17 3.70
N LEU A 105 1.15 0.59 4.70
CA LEU A 105 -0.02 0.27 5.52
C LEU A 105 -1.24 0.99 4.95
N VAL A 106 -2.36 0.29 4.86
CA VAL A 106 -3.59 0.83 4.29
C VAL A 106 -4.83 0.43 5.09
N ALA A 107 -5.85 1.26 5.03
CA ALA A 107 -7.25 0.98 5.30
C ALA A 107 -8.03 1.95 4.42
N ASP A 108 -8.47 1.48 3.26
CA ASP A 108 -9.13 2.15 2.15
C ASP A 108 -8.23 2.70 1.03
N CYS A 109 -7.06 3.29 1.33
CA CYS A 109 -6.11 3.66 0.28
C CYS A 109 -5.61 2.41 -0.46
N TYR A 110 -5.23 2.56 -1.73
CA TYR A 110 -4.75 1.47 -2.56
C TYR A 110 -3.23 1.28 -2.40
N PRO A 111 -2.74 0.07 -2.06
CA PRO A 111 -1.34 -0.26 -2.23
C PRO A 111 -1.09 -0.60 -3.70
N VAL A 112 -0.09 0.04 -4.32
CA VAL A 112 0.30 -0.21 -5.70
C VAL A 112 1.74 -0.69 -5.74
N ALA A 113 1.93 -1.92 -6.21
CA ALA A 113 3.25 -2.52 -6.41
C ALA A 113 3.67 -2.37 -7.87
N LEU A 114 4.95 -2.06 -8.10
CA LEU A 114 5.55 -1.93 -9.44
C LEU A 114 6.85 -2.73 -9.49
N SER A 115 7.13 -3.38 -10.63
CA SER A 115 8.43 -4.03 -10.88
C SER A 115 8.74 -4.13 -12.38
N ASP A 116 9.97 -3.74 -12.78
CA ASP A 116 10.52 -3.98 -14.13
C ASP A 116 11.50 -5.17 -14.16
N GLY A 117 11.63 -5.90 -13.03
CA GLY A 117 12.56 -7.01 -12.86
C GLY A 117 13.92 -6.60 -12.29
N GLU A 118 14.34 -5.33 -12.41
CA GLU A 118 15.54 -4.80 -11.80
C GLU A 118 15.26 -3.99 -10.54
N GLN A 119 14.16 -3.25 -10.56
CA GLN A 119 13.70 -2.39 -9.47
C GLN A 119 12.28 -2.75 -9.07
N ALA A 120 12.00 -2.71 -7.78
CA ALA A 120 10.66 -2.86 -7.21
C ALA A 120 10.25 -1.58 -6.49
N ALA A 121 8.94 -1.28 -6.50
CA ALA A 121 8.37 -0.19 -5.71
C ALA A 121 7.05 -0.62 -5.05
N MET A 122 6.74 0.00 -3.90
CA MET A 122 5.44 -0.10 -3.21
C MET A 122 4.97 1.30 -2.86
N LEU A 123 3.76 1.66 -3.31
CA LEU A 123 3.20 3.00 -3.21
C LEU A 123 1.91 3.00 -2.38
N HIS A 124 1.74 4.03 -1.56
CA HIS A 124 0.51 4.33 -0.84
C HIS A 124 -0.35 5.30 -1.65
N CYS A 125 -1.40 4.81 -2.29
CA CYS A 125 -2.23 5.56 -3.24
C CYS A 125 -3.60 5.89 -2.65
N GLY A 126 -3.67 6.92 -1.80
CA GLY A 126 -4.92 7.62 -1.45
C GLY A 126 -5.20 8.75 -2.44
N TRP A 127 -6.32 9.46 -2.29
CA TRP A 127 -6.68 10.55 -3.21
C TRP A 127 -5.64 11.67 -3.26
N ARG A 128 -5.05 12.06 -2.10
CA ARG A 128 -4.03 13.11 -2.03
C ARG A 128 -2.76 12.75 -2.80
N PRO A 129 -2.09 11.62 -2.51
CA PRO A 129 -0.92 11.21 -3.30
C PRO A 129 -1.25 11.03 -4.79
N LEU A 130 -2.41 10.48 -5.16
CA LEU A 130 -2.80 10.34 -6.56
C LEU A 130 -2.98 11.69 -7.26
N ALA A 131 -3.65 12.65 -6.62
CA ALA A 131 -3.82 14.00 -7.16
C ALA A 131 -2.50 14.78 -7.24
N ALA A 132 -1.53 14.45 -6.38
CA ALA A 132 -0.21 15.09 -6.35
C ALA A 132 0.84 14.38 -7.22
N GLY A 133 0.47 13.35 -8.00
CA GLY A 133 1.35 12.70 -8.97
C GLY A 133 2.24 11.59 -8.42
N MET A 134 1.78 10.84 -7.42
CA MET A 134 2.54 9.71 -6.84
C MET A 134 2.95 8.67 -7.88
N ILE A 135 2.02 8.26 -8.76
CA ILE A 135 2.28 7.24 -9.78
C ILE A 135 3.29 7.75 -10.79
N GLU A 136 3.09 8.96 -11.30
CA GLU A 136 3.98 9.60 -12.28
C GLU A 136 5.40 9.76 -11.72
N LYS A 137 5.51 10.20 -10.47
CA LYS A 137 6.79 10.35 -9.76
C LYS A 137 7.50 9.01 -9.57
N ALA A 138 6.75 7.95 -9.28
CA ALA A 138 7.31 6.60 -9.13
C ALA A 138 7.74 6.03 -10.49
N LEU A 139 6.92 6.14 -11.54
CA LEU A 139 7.23 5.65 -12.88
C LEU A 139 8.48 6.31 -13.46
N ALA A 140 8.71 7.59 -13.19
CA ALA A 140 9.92 8.31 -13.61
C ALA A 140 11.23 7.75 -12.99
N ARG A 141 11.14 6.85 -12.01
CA ARG A 141 12.31 6.18 -11.39
C ARG A 141 12.66 4.85 -12.05
N PHE A 142 11.84 4.35 -12.96
CA PHE A 142 12.08 3.12 -13.71
C PHE A 142 12.75 3.40 -15.05
N SER A 143 13.64 2.48 -15.47
CA SER A 143 14.34 2.58 -16.77
C SER A 143 13.47 2.15 -17.94
N SER A 144 12.46 1.32 -17.68
CA SER A 144 11.44 0.84 -18.62
C SER A 144 10.08 0.77 -17.91
N PRO A 145 8.96 0.79 -18.64
CA PRO A 145 7.64 0.63 -18.03
C PRO A 145 7.58 -0.66 -17.19
N PRO A 146 7.25 -0.59 -15.89
CA PRO A 146 7.14 -1.76 -15.05
C PRO A 146 5.80 -2.47 -15.26
N ALA A 147 5.69 -3.74 -14.83
CA ALA A 147 4.40 -4.36 -14.52
C ALA A 147 3.89 -3.84 -13.17
N ALA A 148 2.56 -3.84 -12.98
CA ALA A 148 1.91 -3.34 -11.79
C ALA A 148 0.97 -4.37 -11.15
N ALA A 149 0.85 -4.32 -9.82
CA ALA A 149 -0.20 -5.00 -9.08
C ALA A 149 -0.89 -3.99 -8.14
N VAL A 150 -2.21 -3.86 -8.29
CA VAL A 150 -3.04 -2.94 -7.50
C VAL A 150 -3.81 -3.76 -6.47
N GLY A 151 -3.57 -3.50 -5.19
CA GLY A 151 -4.22 -4.19 -4.09
C GLY A 151 -5.63 -3.68 -3.79
N PRO A 152 -6.27 -4.26 -2.76
CA PRO A 152 -7.63 -3.86 -2.36
C PRO A 152 -7.63 -2.44 -1.78
N GLY A 153 -8.69 -1.69 -2.08
CA GLY A 153 -8.94 -0.35 -1.57
C GLY A 153 -10.44 -0.06 -1.50
N ILE A 154 -10.83 1.13 -1.09
CA ILE A 154 -12.24 1.52 -1.06
C ILE A 154 -12.74 1.75 -2.50
N GLY A 155 -13.74 0.99 -2.92
CA GLY A 155 -14.33 1.12 -4.25
C GLY A 155 -15.24 2.34 -4.40
N GLY A 156 -15.51 2.73 -5.64
CA GLY A 156 -16.48 3.77 -5.98
C GLY A 156 -17.90 3.50 -5.50
N CYS A 157 -18.22 2.27 -5.09
CA CYS A 157 -19.48 1.93 -4.43
C CYS A 157 -19.63 2.48 -3.00
N CYS A 158 -18.50 2.86 -2.34
CA CYS A 158 -18.46 3.27 -0.93
C CYS A 158 -17.69 4.59 -0.69
N TYR A 159 -17.01 5.12 -1.70
CA TYR A 159 -16.14 6.27 -1.52
C TYR A 159 -16.82 7.58 -1.95
N GLU A 160 -17.73 8.05 -1.12
CA GLU A 160 -18.31 9.39 -1.26
C GLU A 160 -17.32 10.46 -0.82
N VAL A 161 -17.14 11.51 -1.65
CA VAL A 161 -16.18 12.61 -1.42
C VAL A 161 -16.82 13.98 -1.68
N GLY A 162 -16.16 15.05 -1.22
CA GLY A 162 -16.54 16.42 -1.49
C GLY A 162 -16.13 16.88 -2.90
N ASP A 163 -16.73 17.99 -3.34
CA ASP A 163 -16.50 18.53 -4.68
C ASP A 163 -15.03 18.90 -4.89
N GLU A 164 -14.35 19.35 -3.84
CA GLU A 164 -12.92 19.68 -3.85
C GLU A 164 -12.01 18.48 -4.18
N VAL A 165 -12.49 17.25 -3.92
CA VAL A 165 -11.77 16.02 -4.29
C VAL A 165 -12.12 15.61 -5.71
N LEU A 166 -13.40 15.71 -6.10
CA LEU A 166 -13.86 15.39 -7.45
C LEU A 166 -13.17 16.26 -8.50
N GLU A 167 -13.01 17.55 -8.24
CA GLU A 167 -12.33 18.50 -9.13
C GLU A 167 -10.88 18.10 -9.45
N ARG A 168 -10.22 17.35 -8.56
CA ARG A 168 -8.85 16.86 -8.78
C ARG A 168 -8.73 15.74 -9.83
N PHE A 169 -9.85 15.13 -10.18
CA PHE A 169 -9.91 13.97 -11.08
C PHE A 169 -10.95 14.15 -12.19
N GLY A 170 -11.37 15.38 -12.44
CA GLY A 170 -12.36 15.70 -13.45
C GLY A 170 -11.90 15.43 -14.90
N ASP A 171 -10.60 15.24 -15.10
CA ASP A 171 -9.98 14.86 -16.37
C ASP A 171 -9.90 13.32 -16.58
N VAL A 172 -10.29 12.51 -15.59
CA VAL A 172 -10.27 11.06 -15.67
C VAL A 172 -11.67 10.51 -15.95
N ASP A 173 -11.90 10.07 -17.17
CA ASP A 173 -13.18 9.50 -17.59
C ASP A 173 -13.59 8.31 -16.73
N GLY A 174 -14.84 8.32 -16.26
CA GLY A 174 -15.41 7.24 -15.47
C GLY A 174 -14.92 7.15 -14.03
N ALA A 175 -14.03 8.05 -13.57
CA ALA A 175 -13.56 8.04 -12.20
C ALA A 175 -14.63 8.46 -11.18
N ALA A 176 -15.65 9.22 -11.60
CA ALA A 176 -16.70 9.69 -10.70
C ALA A 176 -18.11 9.38 -11.24
N SER A 177 -19.03 9.07 -10.33
CA SER A 177 -20.47 8.96 -10.58
C SER A 177 -21.21 9.68 -9.46
N GLY A 178 -21.71 10.90 -9.76
CA GLY A 178 -22.19 11.81 -8.74
C GLY A 178 -21.06 12.17 -7.77
N ARG A 179 -21.26 11.93 -6.47
CA ARG A 179 -20.23 12.16 -5.43
C ARG A 179 -19.38 10.92 -5.13
N MET A 180 -19.60 9.83 -5.84
CA MET A 180 -18.85 8.59 -5.67
C MET A 180 -17.59 8.61 -6.55
N LEU A 181 -16.41 8.46 -5.94
CA LEU A 181 -15.10 8.46 -6.61
C LEU A 181 -14.50 7.07 -6.63
N ASP A 182 -14.11 6.58 -7.81
CA ASP A 182 -13.37 5.33 -7.98
C ASP A 182 -11.87 5.60 -8.21
N LEU A 183 -11.09 5.50 -7.13
CA LEU A 183 -9.63 5.68 -7.21
C LEU A 183 -8.95 4.57 -8.01
N ARG A 184 -9.56 3.40 -8.17
CA ARG A 184 -9.01 2.33 -9.01
C ARG A 184 -9.01 2.75 -10.49
N THR A 185 -10.09 3.37 -10.96
CA THR A 185 -10.15 3.97 -12.31
C THR A 185 -9.08 5.04 -12.48
N VAL A 186 -8.88 5.90 -11.47
CA VAL A 186 -7.80 6.91 -11.49
C VAL A 186 -6.42 6.24 -11.58
N ILE A 187 -6.15 5.21 -10.77
CA ILE A 187 -4.89 4.46 -10.78
C ILE A 187 -4.65 3.84 -12.16
N ALA A 188 -5.65 3.15 -12.72
CA ALA A 188 -5.56 2.52 -14.04
C ALA A 188 -5.25 3.54 -15.14
N SER A 189 -5.94 4.68 -15.15
CA SER A 189 -5.69 5.77 -16.10
C SER A 189 -4.25 6.30 -16.00
N LYS A 190 -3.75 6.56 -14.80
CA LYS A 190 -2.40 7.07 -14.58
C LYS A 190 -1.31 6.06 -14.95
N LEU A 191 -1.50 4.77 -14.65
CA LEU A 191 -0.60 3.69 -15.05
C LEU A 191 -0.55 3.57 -16.58
N ALA A 192 -1.70 3.57 -17.25
CA ALA A 192 -1.79 3.51 -18.70
C ALA A 192 -1.12 4.74 -19.37
N ALA A 193 -1.35 5.95 -18.86
CA ALA A 193 -0.69 7.17 -19.33
C ALA A 193 0.84 7.11 -19.17
N GLY A 194 1.34 6.39 -18.17
CA GLY A 194 2.76 6.11 -17.95
C GLY A 194 3.33 4.94 -18.76
N GLY A 195 2.54 4.32 -19.64
CA GLY A 195 2.96 3.21 -20.50
C GLY A 195 3.00 1.84 -19.80
N VAL A 196 2.33 1.70 -18.66
CA VAL A 196 2.20 0.40 -17.95
C VAL A 196 1.07 -0.39 -18.59
N GLU A 197 1.40 -1.51 -19.27
CA GLU A 197 0.46 -2.35 -20.01
C GLU A 197 0.04 -3.60 -19.20
N ASP A 198 0.93 -4.13 -18.37
CA ASP A 198 0.69 -5.33 -17.55
C ASP A 198 0.25 -4.90 -16.14
N VAL A 199 -1.05 -4.96 -15.87
CA VAL A 199 -1.64 -4.53 -14.60
C VAL A 199 -2.58 -5.61 -14.05
N GLU A 200 -2.21 -6.19 -12.92
CA GLU A 200 -3.10 -7.08 -12.16
C GLU A 200 -3.86 -6.29 -11.08
N HIS A 201 -5.15 -6.56 -10.92
CA HIS A 201 -5.98 -5.92 -9.90
C HIS A 201 -6.57 -6.94 -8.91
N VAL A 202 -6.51 -6.62 -7.62
CA VAL A 202 -7.39 -7.23 -6.62
C VAL A 202 -8.69 -6.43 -6.61
N ASP A 203 -9.69 -6.92 -7.35
CA ASP A 203 -10.98 -6.23 -7.50
C ASP A 203 -11.87 -6.43 -6.27
N ARG A 204 -11.51 -5.79 -5.16
CA ARG A 204 -12.20 -5.88 -3.86
C ARG A 204 -12.33 -4.49 -3.24
N CYS A 205 -13.51 -4.25 -2.63
CA CYS A 205 -13.77 -3.03 -1.86
C CYS A 205 -13.57 -3.30 -0.37
N THR A 206 -12.65 -2.58 0.26
CA THR A 206 -12.34 -2.74 1.69
C THR A 206 -13.53 -2.43 2.59
N SER A 207 -14.39 -1.51 2.20
CA SER A 207 -15.59 -1.14 2.95
C SER A 207 -16.73 -2.16 2.81
N CYS A 208 -16.86 -2.82 1.65
CA CYS A 208 -17.92 -3.81 1.40
C CYS A 208 -17.63 -5.17 2.04
N GLU A 209 -16.35 -5.47 2.32
CA GLU A 209 -15.92 -6.79 2.78
C GLU A 209 -15.30 -6.74 4.19
N PRO A 210 -16.11 -6.52 5.25
CA PRO A 210 -15.63 -6.35 6.62
C PRO A 210 -14.92 -7.58 7.18
N GLU A 211 -15.25 -8.78 6.68
CA GLU A 211 -14.62 -10.03 7.10
C GLU A 211 -13.17 -10.18 6.60
N LEU A 212 -12.83 -9.44 5.53
CA LEU A 212 -11.52 -9.54 4.89
C LEU A 212 -10.65 -8.31 5.14
N TYR A 213 -11.23 -7.12 5.29
CA TYR A 213 -10.45 -5.89 5.28
C TYR A 213 -10.83 -4.92 6.39
N PHE A 214 -9.83 -4.23 6.91
CA PHE A 214 -10.00 -3.01 7.68
C PHE A 214 -10.42 -1.86 6.74
N SER A 215 -11.34 -1.01 7.20
CA SER A 215 -11.77 0.16 6.46
C SER A 215 -11.93 1.37 7.38
N HIS A 216 -11.16 2.41 7.12
CA HIS A 216 -11.23 3.66 7.87
C HIS A 216 -12.59 4.35 7.70
N ARG A 217 -13.14 4.32 6.48
CA ARG A 217 -14.43 4.94 6.14
C ARG A 217 -15.59 4.23 6.84
N ARG A 218 -15.66 2.90 6.73
CA ARG A 218 -16.71 2.09 7.36
C ARG A 218 -16.67 2.20 8.88
N ASP A 219 -15.48 2.13 9.47
CA ASP A 219 -15.30 1.96 10.91
C ASP A 219 -15.07 3.29 11.64
N GLY A 220 -15.31 4.44 10.97
CA GLY A 220 -15.21 5.78 11.57
C GLY A 220 -13.82 6.12 12.10
N GLY A 221 -12.76 5.56 11.53
CA GLY A 221 -11.37 5.79 11.89
C GLY A 221 -10.78 4.84 12.92
N VAL A 222 -11.61 4.16 13.72
CA VAL A 222 -11.18 3.20 14.76
C VAL A 222 -11.08 1.80 14.12
N THR A 223 -9.95 1.51 13.52
CA THR A 223 -9.73 0.26 12.78
C THR A 223 -8.25 -0.06 12.63
N GLY A 224 -7.93 -1.32 12.33
CA GLY A 224 -6.56 -1.77 12.05
C GLY A 224 -6.03 -1.29 10.68
N ARG A 225 -4.85 -1.79 10.36
CA ARG A 225 -4.20 -1.57 9.06
C ARG A 225 -3.78 -2.91 8.47
N GLN A 226 -4.17 -3.16 7.22
CA GLN A 226 -3.58 -4.18 6.36
C GLN A 226 -2.40 -3.58 5.58
N ALA A 227 -1.68 -4.39 4.81
CA ALA A 227 -0.50 -3.97 4.07
C ALA A 227 -0.51 -4.43 2.61
N GLY A 228 0.14 -3.61 1.75
CA GLY A 228 0.78 -4.06 0.55
C GLY A 228 2.27 -4.28 0.80
N ILE A 229 2.79 -5.42 0.35
CA ILE A 229 4.19 -5.81 0.49
C ILE A 229 4.69 -6.29 -0.86
N ILE A 230 5.84 -5.78 -1.31
CA ILE A 230 6.58 -6.33 -2.45
C ILE A 230 7.98 -6.73 -1.99
N VAL A 231 8.40 -7.91 -2.38
CA VAL A 231 9.75 -8.42 -2.12
C VAL A 231 10.41 -8.70 -3.46
N ARG A 232 11.56 -8.04 -3.71
CA ARG A 232 12.36 -8.34 -4.89
C ARG A 232 13.04 -9.70 -4.70
N ASP A 233 12.84 -10.60 -5.67
CA ASP A 233 13.43 -11.93 -5.63
C ASP A 233 14.97 -11.83 -5.80
N GLY A 234 15.71 -12.73 -5.14
CA GLY A 234 17.15 -12.89 -5.36
C GLY A 234 17.40 -13.90 -6.50
N HIS A 235 18.21 -13.51 -7.42
CA HIS A 235 18.84 -14.43 -8.37
C HIS A 235 20.35 -14.40 -8.18
#